data_c9dc3411264f0b121351c8f1b2420328
#
_entry.id   c9dc3411264f0b121351c8f1b2420328
#
_cell.length_a   1.000
_cell.length_b   1.000
_cell.length_c   1.000
_cell.angle_alpha   90.00
_cell.angle_beta   90.00
_cell.angle_gamma   90.00
#
_symmetry.space_group_name_H-M   'P 1'
#
loop_
_entity.id
_entity.type
_entity.pdbx_description
1 polymer ?
#
loop_
_entity_poly.entity_id
_entity_poly.type
_entity_poly.pdbx_seq_one_letter_code
_entity_poly.pdbx_strand_id
1 'polypeptide(L)'
;MKNLIQYVEEQTAREMGQFDYFKPGDTVSVTYKIIEGEKEREQTFRGTIIQVKGKGATKTFTIRKISHGVGIERIFPFNCPTLASIVNHQKGRVRRARLYYLRDAIGKAARVKEKTFVKRQTAEDKGRKYNWTFGNK
;
A
#
# COMPACT_ATOMS: atom_id res chain seq x y z
N MET A 1 -12.54 -9.89 -32.65
CA MET A 1 -11.84 -11.05 -32.06
C MET A 1 -11.04 -10.57 -30.86
N LYS A 2 -11.23 -11.16 -29.69
CA LYS A 2 -10.39 -10.87 -28.53
C LYS A 2 -8.99 -11.37 -28.82
N ASN A 3 -7.99 -10.53 -28.50
CA ASN A 3 -6.59 -10.92 -28.67
C ASN A 3 -6.26 -12.03 -27.65
N LEU A 4 -5.46 -13.03 -28.00
CA LEU A 4 -5.07 -14.12 -27.09
C LEU A 4 -4.52 -13.60 -25.75
N ILE A 5 -3.81 -12.49 -25.79
CA ILE A 5 -3.29 -11.81 -24.59
C ILE A 5 -4.45 -11.35 -23.68
N GLN A 6 -5.48 -10.73 -24.24
CA GLN A 6 -6.65 -10.27 -23.48
C GLN A 6 -7.43 -11.44 -22.87
N TYR A 7 -7.53 -12.56 -23.60
CA TYR A 7 -8.16 -13.77 -23.08
C TYR A 7 -7.40 -14.33 -21.86
N VAL A 8 -6.06 -14.42 -21.93
CA VAL A 8 -5.23 -14.88 -20.81
C VAL A 8 -5.30 -13.89 -19.64
N GLU A 9 -5.28 -12.58 -19.92
CA GLU A 9 -5.42 -11.56 -18.90
C GLU A 9 -6.77 -11.65 -18.16
N GLU A 10 -7.86 -11.90 -18.85
CA GLU A 10 -9.19 -12.10 -18.26
C GLU A 10 -9.25 -13.36 -17.38
N GLN A 11 -8.60 -14.46 -17.81
CA GLN A 11 -8.54 -15.72 -17.05
C GLN A 11 -7.67 -15.61 -15.80
N THR A 12 -6.59 -14.82 -15.86
CA THR A 12 -5.63 -14.66 -14.76
C THR A 12 -5.88 -13.41 -13.94
N ALA A 13 -6.79 -12.53 -14.38
CA ALA A 13 -7.12 -11.30 -13.67
C ALA A 13 -7.70 -11.64 -12.31
N ARG A 14 -6.91 -11.36 -11.25
CA ARG A 14 -7.41 -11.38 -9.90
C ARG A 14 -8.29 -10.16 -9.70
N GLU A 15 -9.45 -10.33 -9.09
CA GLU A 15 -10.32 -9.20 -8.75
C GLU A 15 -9.55 -8.21 -7.88
N MET A 16 -9.31 -7.03 -8.43
CA MET A 16 -8.55 -5.96 -7.74
C MET A 16 -9.23 -5.46 -6.45
N GLY A 17 -10.47 -5.87 -6.21
CA GLY A 17 -11.23 -5.54 -5.00
C GLY A 17 -10.84 -6.33 -3.74
N GLN A 18 -9.99 -7.34 -3.85
CA GLN A 18 -9.56 -8.15 -2.70
C GLN A 18 -8.50 -7.47 -1.84
N PHE A 19 -7.86 -6.41 -2.31
CA PHE A 19 -6.78 -5.74 -1.59
C PHE A 19 -7.08 -4.27 -1.40
N ASP A 20 -6.69 -3.75 -0.25
CA ASP A 20 -6.74 -2.31 0.02
C ASP A 20 -6.00 -1.52 -1.05
N TYR A 21 -6.62 -0.38 -1.43
CA TYR A 21 -5.97 0.51 -2.40
C TYR A 21 -4.74 1.17 -1.79
N PHE A 22 -3.60 1.03 -2.44
CA PHE A 22 -2.33 1.60 -2.01
C PHE A 22 -1.59 2.32 -3.15
N LYS A 23 -0.69 3.21 -2.76
CA LYS A 23 0.15 4.04 -3.65
C LYS A 23 1.62 3.95 -3.25
N PRO A 24 2.55 4.37 -4.14
CA PRO A 24 3.93 4.60 -3.72
C PRO A 24 3.99 5.55 -2.52
N GLY A 25 4.82 5.19 -1.54
CA GLY A 25 4.95 5.90 -0.27
C GLY A 25 4.11 5.35 0.88
N ASP A 26 3.12 4.51 0.60
CA ASP A 26 2.33 3.87 1.64
C ASP A 26 3.13 2.75 2.33
N THR A 27 2.87 2.58 3.63
CA THR A 27 3.43 1.46 4.40
C THR A 27 2.42 0.33 4.44
N VAL A 28 2.79 -0.80 3.86
CA VAL A 28 1.92 -1.97 3.75
C VAL A 28 2.56 -3.20 4.36
N SER A 29 1.72 -4.13 4.79
CA SER A 29 2.09 -5.52 5.10
C SER A 29 1.53 -6.44 4.04
N VAL A 30 2.39 -7.24 3.45
CA VAL A 30 2.03 -8.27 2.47
C VAL A 30 2.25 -9.62 3.10
N THR A 31 1.18 -10.40 3.21
CA THR A 31 1.24 -11.80 3.64
C THR A 31 1.21 -12.69 2.41
N TYR A 32 2.18 -13.58 2.30
CA TYR A 32 2.30 -14.52 1.20
C TYR A 32 2.61 -15.92 1.72
N LYS A 33 2.10 -16.90 0.99
CA LYS A 33 2.29 -18.31 1.28
C LYS A 33 3.61 -18.80 0.69
N ILE A 34 4.35 -19.56 1.49
CA ILE A 34 5.57 -20.25 1.09
C ILE A 34 5.26 -21.75 1.18
N ILE A 35 5.52 -22.46 0.10
CA ILE A 35 5.34 -23.91 0.01
C ILE A 35 6.74 -24.52 0.09
N GLU A 36 6.98 -25.28 1.13
CA GLU A 36 8.26 -25.98 1.38
C GLU A 36 7.99 -27.49 1.45
N GLY A 37 8.08 -28.18 0.31
CA GLY A 37 7.67 -29.58 0.20
C GLY A 37 6.15 -29.74 0.44
N GLU A 38 5.78 -30.50 1.48
CA GLU A 38 4.38 -30.73 1.85
C GLU A 38 3.82 -29.69 2.84
N LYS A 39 4.67 -28.78 3.35
CA LYS A 39 4.28 -27.79 4.36
C LYS A 39 4.05 -26.42 3.72
N GLU A 40 2.91 -25.83 4.04
CA GLU A 40 2.61 -24.44 3.72
C GLU A 40 2.79 -23.58 4.97
N ARG A 41 3.45 -22.44 4.81
CA ARG A 41 3.55 -21.41 5.85
C ARG A 41 3.30 -20.03 5.29
N GLU A 42 2.76 -19.16 6.10
CA GLU A 42 2.56 -17.77 5.75
C GLU A 42 3.71 -16.91 6.29
N GLN A 43 4.17 -16.00 5.47
CA GLN A 43 5.15 -15.01 5.85
C GLN A 43 4.65 -13.61 5.54
N THR A 44 4.86 -12.69 6.48
CA THR A 44 4.48 -11.29 6.31
C THR A 44 5.70 -10.43 6.05
N PHE A 45 5.64 -9.63 4.99
CA PHE A 45 6.64 -8.64 4.64
C PHE A 45 6.07 -7.24 4.79
N ARG A 46 6.50 -6.51 5.83
CA ARG A 46 6.07 -5.13 6.08
C ARG A 46 7.14 -4.14 5.61
N GLY A 47 6.72 -3.13 4.86
CA GLY A 47 7.62 -2.08 4.40
C GLY A 47 6.91 -0.97 3.64
N THR A 48 7.69 -0.05 3.08
CA THR A 48 7.19 1.08 2.29
C THR A 48 7.22 0.74 0.80
N ILE A 49 6.15 1.05 0.08
CA ILE A 49 6.08 0.88 -1.37
C ILE A 49 6.93 1.93 -2.04
N ILE A 50 7.92 1.50 -2.82
CA ILE A 50 8.80 2.38 -3.59
C ILE A 50 8.19 2.72 -4.93
N GLN A 51 7.61 1.74 -5.61
CA GLN A 51 7.02 1.90 -6.93
C GLN A 51 5.90 0.90 -7.20
N VAL A 52 5.01 1.29 -8.10
CA VAL A 52 4.05 0.41 -8.76
C VAL A 52 4.30 0.52 -10.25
N LYS A 53 4.46 -0.61 -10.95
CA LYS A 53 4.81 -0.69 -12.38
C LYS A 53 3.85 -1.64 -13.10
N GLY A 54 3.65 -1.41 -14.40
CA GLY A 54 2.84 -2.29 -15.27
C GLY A 54 1.35 -1.99 -15.26
N LYS A 55 0.62 -2.68 -16.10
CA LYS A 55 -0.85 -2.63 -16.24
C LYS A 55 -1.39 -4.05 -16.35
N GLY A 56 -2.66 -4.25 -15.98
CA GLY A 56 -3.32 -5.56 -16.10
C GLY A 56 -2.57 -6.67 -15.37
N ALA A 57 -2.38 -7.81 -16.02
CA ALA A 57 -1.74 -9.00 -15.47
C ALA A 57 -0.26 -8.79 -15.09
N THR A 58 0.44 -7.88 -15.78
CA THR A 58 1.88 -7.59 -15.54
C THR A 58 2.12 -6.56 -14.43
N LYS A 59 1.08 -6.12 -13.74
CA LYS A 59 1.19 -5.12 -12.68
C LYS A 59 1.97 -5.67 -11.48
N THR A 60 3.03 -4.95 -11.08
CA THR A 60 3.90 -5.30 -9.96
C THR A 60 4.09 -4.12 -9.03
N PHE A 61 4.38 -4.40 -7.78
CA PHE A 61 4.77 -3.39 -6.81
C PHE A 61 6.02 -3.82 -6.04
N THR A 62 6.86 -2.85 -5.70
CA THR A 62 8.11 -3.08 -4.98
C THR A 62 7.99 -2.50 -3.59
N ILE A 63 8.27 -3.31 -2.57
CA ILE A 63 8.30 -2.92 -1.17
C ILE A 63 9.74 -2.92 -0.69
N ARG A 64 10.10 -1.87 0.07
CA ARG A 64 11.39 -1.74 0.75
C ARG A 64 11.20 -1.73 2.25
N LYS A 65 12.04 -2.48 2.95
CA LYS A 65 12.22 -2.38 4.40
C LYS A 65 13.70 -2.32 4.76
N ILE A 66 14.01 -1.75 5.90
CA ILE A 66 15.35 -1.81 6.48
C ILE A 66 15.30 -2.86 7.59
N SER A 67 16.16 -3.85 7.50
CA SER A 67 16.31 -4.90 8.51
C SER A 67 17.77 -5.00 8.91
N HIS A 68 18.07 -4.83 10.20
CA HIS A 68 19.44 -4.87 10.73
C HIS A 68 20.43 -3.95 9.99
N GLY A 69 19.97 -2.73 9.62
CA GLY A 69 20.78 -1.77 8.86
C GLY A 69 20.87 -2.03 7.35
N VAL A 70 20.37 -3.16 6.86
CA VAL A 70 20.39 -3.52 5.44
C VAL A 70 19.03 -3.22 4.81
N GLY A 71 19.05 -2.54 3.65
CA GLY A 71 17.85 -2.28 2.85
C GLY A 71 17.48 -3.51 2.01
N ILE A 72 16.31 -4.08 2.27
CA ILE A 72 15.77 -5.24 1.56
C ILE A 72 14.62 -4.77 0.70
N GLU A 73 14.65 -5.12 -0.59
CA GLU A 73 13.58 -4.85 -1.54
C GLU A 73 12.99 -6.16 -2.06
N ARG A 74 11.66 -6.20 -2.17
CA ARG A 74 10.96 -7.34 -2.76
C ARG A 74 9.90 -6.85 -3.74
N ILE A 75 9.85 -7.51 -4.89
CA ILE A 75 8.89 -7.24 -5.95
C ILE A 75 7.79 -8.28 -5.87
N PHE A 76 6.55 -7.82 -5.84
CA PHE A 76 5.36 -8.67 -5.82
C PHE A 76 4.51 -8.39 -7.06
N PRO A 77 4.19 -9.42 -7.86
CA PRO A 77 3.15 -9.31 -8.88
C PRO A 77 1.77 -9.28 -8.21
N PHE A 78 0.85 -8.45 -8.71
CA PHE A 78 -0.52 -8.41 -8.17
C PHE A 78 -1.28 -9.71 -8.37
N ASN A 79 -1.07 -10.38 -9.51
CA ASN A 79 -1.74 -11.62 -9.86
C ASN A 79 -1.05 -12.86 -9.30
N CYS A 80 -0.12 -12.71 -8.35
CA CYS A 80 0.57 -13.86 -7.76
C CYS A 80 -0.42 -14.70 -6.91
N PRO A 81 -0.59 -16.01 -7.19
CA PRO A 81 -1.51 -16.85 -6.43
C PRO A 81 -1.07 -17.07 -4.98
N THR A 82 0.22 -16.91 -4.71
CA THR A 82 0.76 -17.04 -3.34
C THR A 82 0.48 -15.85 -2.44
N LEU A 83 0.01 -14.71 -2.99
CA LEU A 83 -0.40 -13.55 -2.22
C LEU A 83 -1.69 -13.86 -1.45
N ALA A 84 -1.62 -13.88 -0.11
CA ALA A 84 -2.77 -14.11 0.75
C ALA A 84 -3.49 -12.79 1.06
N SER A 85 -2.78 -11.78 1.55
CA SER A 85 -3.39 -10.49 1.90
C SER A 85 -2.42 -9.32 1.76
N ILE A 86 -2.97 -8.12 1.54
CA ILE A 86 -2.23 -6.86 1.56
C ILE A 86 -3.02 -5.90 2.45
N VAL A 87 -2.38 -5.43 3.53
CA VAL A 87 -2.98 -4.49 4.48
C VAL A 87 -2.22 -3.18 4.43
N ASN A 88 -2.94 -2.07 4.21
CA ASN A 88 -2.37 -0.73 4.24
C ASN A 88 -2.43 -0.17 5.66
N HIS A 89 -1.27 0.03 6.29
CA HIS A 89 -1.17 0.57 7.65
C HIS A 89 -1.12 2.10 7.68
N GLN A 90 -0.41 2.69 6.72
CA GLN A 90 -0.14 4.12 6.76
C GLN A 90 -0.08 4.67 5.34
N LYS A 91 -0.84 5.73 5.07
CA LYS A 91 -0.83 6.43 3.79
C LYS A 91 0.28 7.48 3.78
N GLY A 92 1.21 7.35 2.83
CA GLY A 92 2.34 8.26 2.71
C GLY A 92 2.03 9.51 1.88
N ARG A 93 2.64 10.64 2.25
CA ARG A 93 2.61 11.88 1.46
C ARG A 93 3.90 11.99 0.65
N VAL A 94 3.83 11.69 -0.63
CA VAL A 94 4.97 11.74 -1.55
C VAL A 94 4.63 12.60 -2.77
N ARG A 95 5.67 13.20 -3.38
CA ARG A 95 5.55 14.02 -4.61
C ARG A 95 5.96 13.26 -5.87
N ARG A 96 6.61 12.11 -5.71
CA ARG A 96 7.15 11.30 -6.83
C ARG A 96 6.42 9.97 -6.91
N ALA A 97 6.25 9.45 -8.13
CA ALA A 97 5.67 8.13 -8.38
C ALA A 97 6.66 6.98 -8.11
N ARG A 98 7.97 7.27 -8.15
CA ARG A 98 9.05 6.32 -7.88
C ARG A 98 9.97 6.90 -6.82
N LEU A 99 10.17 6.17 -5.74
CA LEU A 99 10.86 6.64 -4.54
C LEU A 99 12.26 6.03 -4.41
N TYR A 100 13.04 6.06 -5.50
CA TYR A 100 14.38 5.46 -5.50
C TYR A 100 15.35 6.17 -4.56
N TYR A 101 15.11 7.44 -4.26
CA TYR A 101 15.92 8.19 -3.29
C TYR A 101 15.90 7.56 -1.88
N LEU A 102 14.89 6.71 -1.56
CA LEU A 102 14.85 6.00 -0.29
C LEU A 102 15.95 4.92 -0.17
N ARG A 103 16.62 4.58 -1.28
CA ARG A 103 17.74 3.63 -1.26
C ARG A 103 18.96 4.23 -0.58
N ASP A 104 19.21 5.51 -0.81
CA ASP A 104 20.37 6.25 -0.31
C ASP A 104 20.06 6.94 1.03
N ALA A 105 18.78 7.08 1.37
CA ALA A 105 18.34 7.73 2.58
C ALA A 105 18.49 6.83 3.81
N ILE A 106 19.09 7.39 4.88
CA ILE A 106 19.34 6.69 6.15
C ILE A 106 18.63 7.42 7.30
N GLY A 107 18.16 6.66 8.28
CA GLY A 107 17.59 7.21 9.52
C GLY A 107 16.28 7.99 9.29
N LYS A 108 16.22 9.22 9.74
CA LYS A 108 15.02 10.08 9.67
C LYS A 108 14.64 10.44 8.23
N ALA A 109 15.61 10.59 7.32
CA ALA A 109 15.39 10.89 5.90
C ALA A 109 14.71 9.75 5.14
N ALA A 110 14.88 8.51 5.58
CA ALA A 110 14.23 7.33 5.00
C ALA A 110 12.75 7.19 5.38
N ARG A 111 12.26 7.98 6.33
CA ARG A 111 10.85 7.92 6.77
C ARG A 111 9.97 8.78 5.87
N VAL A 112 8.98 8.16 5.25
CA VAL A 112 7.95 8.86 4.49
C VAL A 112 6.99 9.53 5.47
N LYS A 113 6.70 10.83 5.25
CA LYS A 113 5.71 11.57 6.06
C LYS A 113 4.32 11.01 5.82
N GLU A 114 3.56 10.87 6.89
CA GLU A 114 2.17 10.43 6.80
C GLU A 114 1.28 11.50 6.15
N LYS A 115 0.31 11.05 5.38
CA LYS A 115 -0.73 11.90 4.83
C LYS A 115 -1.85 12.06 5.87
N THR A 116 -1.76 13.08 6.69
CA THR A 116 -2.85 13.47 7.60
C THR A 116 -4.04 13.99 6.79
N PHE A 117 -5.18 13.32 6.92
CA PHE A 117 -6.44 13.86 6.44
C PHE A 117 -6.94 14.88 7.46
N VAL A 118 -6.66 16.14 7.22
CA VAL A 118 -7.42 17.19 7.88
C VAL A 118 -8.81 17.15 7.26
N LYS A 119 -9.80 16.63 7.99
CA LYS A 119 -11.20 16.84 7.62
C LYS A 119 -11.39 18.35 7.54
N ARG A 120 -11.64 18.88 6.34
CA ARG A 120 -12.10 20.26 6.21
C ARG A 120 -13.42 20.30 6.98
N GLN A 121 -13.44 21.01 8.10
CA GLN A 121 -14.68 21.30 8.81
C GLN A 121 -15.54 22.09 7.82
N THR A 122 -16.64 21.51 7.40
CA THR A 122 -17.65 22.21 6.63
C THR A 122 -18.19 23.36 7.47
N ALA A 123 -18.70 24.41 6.81
CA ALA A 123 -19.25 25.58 7.51
C ALA A 123 -20.33 25.19 8.53
N GLU A 124 -21.05 24.09 8.29
CA GLU A 124 -22.03 23.48 9.18
C GLU A 124 -21.45 22.97 10.50
N ASP A 125 -20.23 22.37 10.47
CA ASP A 125 -19.55 21.91 11.70
C ASP A 125 -19.02 23.08 12.55
N LYS A 126 -18.73 24.21 11.92
CA LYS A 126 -18.32 25.44 12.64
C LYS A 126 -19.47 26.09 13.37
N GLY A 127 -20.70 25.97 12.85
CA GLY A 127 -21.91 26.52 13.47
C GLY A 127 -22.38 25.75 14.72
N ARG A 128 -22.09 24.44 14.80
CA ARG A 128 -22.48 23.61 15.94
C ARG A 128 -21.68 23.84 17.24
N LYS A 129 -20.52 24.47 17.17
CA LYS A 129 -19.67 24.69 18.35
C LYS A 129 -20.06 25.84 19.25
N TYR A 130 -21.09 26.63 18.92
CA TYR A 130 -21.44 27.84 19.67
C TYR A 130 -22.82 27.82 20.33
N ASN A 131 -23.53 26.70 20.41
CA ASN A 131 -24.73 26.60 21.23
C ASN A 131 -24.40 26.10 22.63
N TRP A 132 -23.67 26.91 23.40
CA TRP A 132 -23.73 26.85 24.85
C TRP A 132 -25.00 27.60 25.27
N THR A 133 -26.07 26.84 25.39
CA THR A 133 -27.25 27.32 26.12
C THR A 133 -26.86 27.41 27.58
N PHE A 134 -26.65 28.63 28.06
CA PHE A 134 -26.71 28.92 29.47
C PHE A 134 -28.14 28.62 29.93
N GLY A 135 -28.37 27.45 30.49
CA GLY A 135 -29.58 27.09 31.20
C GLY A 135 -29.65 27.98 32.44
N ASN A 136 -30.53 28.94 32.40
CA ASN A 136 -30.99 29.66 33.58
C ASN A 136 -31.66 28.69 34.55
N LYS A 137 -31.22 28.79 35.83
CA LYS A 137 -31.91 28.47 37.10
C LYS A 137 -32.60 27.14 37.21
#